data_9e62d0072691865c04ae21e271ec8475
#
_entry.id   9e62d0072691865c04ae21e271ec8475
#
_cell.length_a   1.000
_cell.length_b   1.000
_cell.length_c   1.000
_cell.angle_alpha   90.00
_cell.angle_beta   90.00
_cell.angle_gamma   90.00
#
_symmetry.space_group_name_H-M   'P 1'
#
loop_
_entity.id
_entity.type
_entity.pdbx_description
1 polymer ?
#
loop_
_entity_poly.entity_id
_entity_poly.type
_entity_poly.pdbx_seq_one_letter_code
_entity_poly.pdbx_strand_id
1 'polypeptide(L)'
;QAFLALADTVYRDFGFSYDIKLALRPEQRFGSDADWGKAEQELRDALTANGLEWEELPGEGAFYAPKLEWHLTDAIGRTWQVGTIQSDRVLPDRLDASYVGEDGEKHRPVMLHRAIFGSYERFIGILIEHFAGRLPVWLAPTQAVVATIVSDADDYAKEAVGKLEAAGIR
;
A
#
# COMPACT_ATOMS: atom_id res chain seq x y z
N GLN A 1 -13.05 -2.71 -2.28
CA GLN A 1 -12.65 -3.70 -3.31
C GLN A 1 -11.51 -3.16 -4.19
N ALA A 2 -11.67 -2.02 -4.89
CA ALA A 2 -10.63 -1.48 -5.79
C ALA A 2 -9.24 -1.33 -5.14
N PHE A 3 -9.16 -0.94 -3.87
CA PHE A 3 -7.90 -0.83 -3.15
C PHE A 3 -7.24 -2.21 -2.90
N LEU A 4 -8.01 -3.25 -2.64
CA LEU A 4 -7.49 -4.61 -2.47
C LEU A 4 -6.81 -5.10 -3.74
N ALA A 5 -7.47 -4.92 -4.89
CA ALA A 5 -6.91 -5.27 -6.19
C ALA A 5 -5.64 -4.46 -6.52
N LEU A 6 -5.63 -3.15 -6.21
CA LEU A 6 -4.46 -2.30 -6.40
C LEU A 6 -3.28 -2.77 -5.54
N ALA A 7 -3.51 -3.07 -4.26
CA ALA A 7 -2.47 -3.53 -3.34
C ALA A 7 -1.88 -4.87 -3.81
N ASP A 8 -2.73 -5.81 -4.23
CA ASP A 8 -2.29 -7.10 -4.79
C ASP A 8 -1.41 -6.89 -6.02
N THR A 9 -1.84 -6.06 -6.98
CA THR A 9 -1.07 -5.73 -8.18
C THR A 9 0.29 -5.17 -7.80
N VAL A 10 0.32 -4.15 -6.94
CA VAL A 10 1.57 -3.48 -6.54
C VAL A 10 2.55 -4.46 -5.90
N TYR A 11 2.12 -5.25 -4.91
CA TYR A 11 3.04 -6.17 -4.22
C TYR A 11 3.57 -7.27 -5.16
N ARG A 12 2.74 -7.77 -6.07
CA ARG A 12 3.18 -8.75 -7.08
C ARG A 12 4.16 -8.15 -8.06
N ASP A 13 3.95 -6.92 -8.52
CA ASP A 13 4.88 -6.22 -9.43
C ASP A 13 6.25 -6.03 -8.80
N PHE A 14 6.32 -5.83 -7.46
CA PHE A 14 7.55 -5.81 -6.71
C PHE A 14 8.11 -7.20 -6.35
N GLY A 15 7.40 -8.27 -6.69
CA GLY A 15 7.83 -9.65 -6.44
C GLY A 15 7.62 -10.14 -5.00
N PHE A 16 6.76 -9.47 -4.22
CA PHE A 16 6.46 -9.86 -2.84
C PHE A 16 5.26 -10.80 -2.75
N SER A 17 5.38 -11.79 -1.85
CA SER A 17 4.24 -12.45 -1.22
C SER A 17 3.85 -11.69 0.05
N TYR A 18 2.59 -11.80 0.44
CA TYR A 18 2.08 -11.13 1.62
C TYR A 18 0.98 -11.92 2.31
N ASP A 19 0.83 -11.68 3.61
CA ASP A 19 -0.30 -12.12 4.40
C ASP A 19 -1.21 -10.94 4.72
N ILE A 20 -2.53 -11.16 4.74
CA ILE A 20 -3.50 -10.17 5.15
C ILE A 20 -3.96 -10.48 6.58
N LYS A 21 -3.98 -9.43 7.41
CA LYS A 21 -4.49 -9.51 8.77
C LYS A 21 -5.61 -8.50 8.95
N LEU A 22 -6.68 -8.94 9.62
CA LEU A 22 -7.81 -8.09 10.02
C LEU A 22 -7.69 -7.80 11.52
N ALA A 23 -7.22 -6.61 11.84
CA ALA A 23 -7.11 -6.15 13.21
C ALA A 23 -8.46 -5.59 13.70
N LEU A 24 -8.99 -6.23 14.71
CA LEU A 24 -10.32 -5.98 15.26
C LEU A 24 -10.27 -5.01 16.46
N ARG A 25 -11.46 -4.63 16.92
CA ARG A 25 -11.67 -3.64 18.00
C ARG A 25 -10.81 -3.91 19.23
N PRO A 26 -10.08 -2.89 19.74
CA PRO A 26 -9.42 -2.96 21.02
C PRO A 26 -10.41 -2.70 22.17
N GLU A 27 -10.03 -3.01 23.41
CA GLU A 27 -10.82 -2.74 24.60
C GLU A 27 -11.08 -1.23 24.76
N GLN A 28 -10.01 -0.43 24.64
CA GLN A 28 -10.10 1.03 24.70
C GLN A 28 -10.25 1.60 23.29
N ARG A 29 -11.44 2.07 22.96
CA ARG A 29 -11.80 2.60 21.64
C ARG A 29 -12.83 3.71 21.70
N PHE A 30 -12.93 4.47 20.64
CA PHE A 30 -14.01 5.41 20.39
C PHE A 30 -15.09 4.78 19.49
N GLY A 31 -16.29 5.32 19.55
CA GLY A 31 -17.43 4.86 18.78
C GLY A 31 -18.25 3.78 19.48
N SER A 32 -19.40 3.45 18.90
CA SER A 32 -20.31 2.45 19.42
C SER A 32 -19.92 1.03 18.98
N ASP A 33 -20.34 0.02 19.73
CA ASP A 33 -20.15 -1.39 19.33
C ASP A 33 -20.86 -1.72 18.02
N ALA A 34 -21.95 -1.04 17.71
CA ALA A 34 -22.67 -1.20 16.46
C ALA A 34 -21.87 -0.69 15.26
N ASP A 35 -21.22 0.48 15.38
CA ASP A 35 -20.36 1.04 14.33
C ASP A 35 -19.13 0.15 14.09
N TRP A 36 -18.52 -0.35 15.18
CA TRP A 36 -17.41 -1.29 15.09
C TRP A 36 -17.82 -2.60 14.41
N GLY A 37 -18.95 -3.18 14.85
CA GLY A 37 -19.47 -4.42 14.24
C GLY A 37 -19.73 -4.28 12.74
N LYS A 38 -20.29 -3.13 12.33
CA LYS A 38 -20.53 -2.81 10.92
C LYS A 38 -19.23 -2.65 10.14
N ALA A 39 -18.28 -1.89 10.68
CA ALA A 39 -16.99 -1.65 10.00
C ALA A 39 -16.17 -2.94 9.86
N GLU A 40 -16.12 -3.78 10.90
CA GLU A 40 -15.44 -5.08 10.86
C GLU A 40 -16.09 -6.02 9.84
N GLN A 41 -17.44 -6.06 9.80
CA GLN A 41 -18.15 -6.90 8.83
C GLN A 41 -17.92 -6.43 7.39
N GLU A 42 -17.94 -5.14 7.14
CA GLU A 42 -17.64 -4.57 5.81
C GLU A 42 -16.23 -4.96 5.31
N LEU A 43 -15.25 -5.03 6.21
CA LEU A 43 -13.90 -5.47 5.87
C LEU A 43 -13.85 -6.98 5.56
N ARG A 44 -14.55 -7.83 6.35
CA ARG A 44 -14.70 -9.27 6.06
C ARG A 44 -15.38 -9.52 4.73
N ASP A 45 -16.46 -8.82 4.47
CA ASP A 45 -17.23 -8.93 3.22
C ASP A 45 -16.37 -8.54 2.02
N ALA A 46 -15.55 -7.49 2.15
CA ALA A 46 -14.63 -7.06 1.12
C ALA A 46 -13.54 -8.11 0.83
N LEU A 47 -12.98 -8.75 1.85
CA LEU A 47 -12.00 -9.82 1.71
C LEU A 47 -12.62 -11.06 1.04
N THR A 48 -13.77 -11.49 1.53
CA THR A 48 -14.54 -12.62 0.98
C THR A 48 -14.88 -12.41 -0.50
N ALA A 49 -15.39 -11.21 -0.84
CA ALA A 49 -15.77 -10.86 -2.21
C ALA A 49 -14.57 -10.82 -3.19
N ASN A 50 -13.35 -10.70 -2.69
CA ASN A 50 -12.12 -10.75 -3.48
C ASN A 50 -11.42 -12.12 -3.42
N GLY A 51 -11.99 -13.12 -2.71
CA GLY A 51 -11.41 -14.46 -2.58
C GLY A 51 -10.07 -14.47 -1.85
N LEU A 52 -9.86 -13.51 -0.94
CA LEU A 52 -8.62 -13.37 -0.19
C LEU A 52 -8.72 -14.12 1.14
N GLU A 53 -7.61 -14.74 1.54
CA GLU A 53 -7.45 -15.34 2.87
C GLU A 53 -6.88 -14.31 3.84
N TRP A 54 -7.26 -14.41 5.12
CA TRP A 54 -6.78 -13.51 6.17
C TRP A 54 -6.78 -14.18 7.54
N GLU A 55 -6.03 -13.61 8.45
CA GLU A 55 -6.02 -13.93 9.88
C GLU A 55 -6.66 -12.78 10.67
N GLU A 56 -7.49 -13.09 11.66
CA GLU A 56 -8.03 -12.08 12.58
C GLU A 56 -7.08 -11.83 13.76
N LEU A 57 -6.87 -10.56 14.08
CA LEU A 57 -6.10 -10.10 15.22
C LEU A 57 -7.01 -9.37 16.22
N PRO A 58 -7.63 -10.08 17.17
CA PRO A 58 -8.50 -9.47 18.16
C PRO A 58 -7.73 -8.45 19.04
N GLY A 59 -8.29 -7.25 19.18
CA GLY A 59 -7.69 -6.22 20.02
C GLY A 59 -6.62 -5.34 19.36
N GLU A 60 -6.17 -5.65 18.15
CA GLU A 60 -5.04 -4.96 17.47
C GLU A 60 -5.50 -3.80 16.56
N GLY A 61 -6.79 -3.54 16.46
CA GLY A 61 -7.34 -2.41 15.73
C GLY A 61 -6.86 -1.07 16.30
N ALA A 62 -6.91 -0.01 15.48
CA ALA A 62 -6.67 1.33 16.00
C ALA A 62 -7.82 1.74 16.93
N PHE A 63 -7.59 2.64 17.88
CA PHE A 63 -8.63 3.07 18.82
C PHE A 63 -9.86 3.74 18.17
N TYR A 64 -9.79 4.07 16.89
CA TYR A 64 -10.84 4.74 16.11
C TYR A 64 -11.39 3.90 14.96
N ALA A 65 -10.70 2.82 14.53
CA ALA A 65 -11.15 2.00 13.40
C ALA A 65 -10.52 0.60 13.36
N PRO A 66 -11.27 -0.43 12.90
CA PRO A 66 -10.67 -1.68 12.47
C PRO A 66 -9.85 -1.47 11.20
N LYS A 67 -8.90 -2.35 10.94
CA LYS A 67 -7.98 -2.21 9.80
C LYS A 67 -7.62 -3.55 9.17
N LEU A 68 -7.46 -3.55 7.85
CA LEU A 68 -6.68 -4.57 7.17
C LEU A 68 -5.23 -4.15 7.13
N GLU A 69 -4.34 -5.11 7.31
CA GLU A 69 -2.90 -4.95 7.26
C GLU A 69 -2.31 -5.92 6.27
N TRP A 70 -1.36 -5.44 5.45
CA TRP A 70 -0.52 -6.27 4.60
C TRP A 70 0.84 -6.45 5.26
N HIS A 71 1.20 -7.69 5.47
CA HIS A 71 2.44 -8.10 6.10
C HIS A 71 3.34 -8.76 5.05
N LEU A 72 4.47 -8.13 4.73
CA LEU A 72 5.48 -8.68 3.84
C LEU A 72 6.53 -9.44 4.65
N THR A 73 7.00 -10.57 4.11
CA THR A 73 8.15 -11.29 4.67
C THR A 73 9.40 -10.89 3.89
N ASP A 74 10.43 -10.40 4.61
CA ASP A 74 11.69 -10.00 4.00
C ASP A 74 12.60 -11.20 3.67
N ALA A 75 13.75 -10.91 3.03
CA ALA A 75 14.69 -11.92 2.55
C ALA A 75 15.30 -12.80 3.67
N ILE A 76 15.23 -12.39 4.93
CA ILE A 76 15.73 -13.15 6.09
C ILE A 76 14.61 -13.65 7.01
N GLY A 77 13.36 -13.61 6.54
CA GLY A 77 12.21 -14.18 7.23
C GLY A 77 11.55 -13.27 8.28
N ARG A 78 11.87 -11.98 8.35
CA ARG A 78 11.17 -11.03 9.24
C ARG A 78 9.90 -10.55 8.58
N THR A 79 8.85 -10.40 9.36
CA THR A 79 7.55 -9.89 8.90
C THR A 79 7.43 -8.39 9.18
N TRP A 80 6.98 -7.64 8.17
CA TRP A 80 6.81 -6.20 8.21
C TRP A 80 5.41 -5.79 7.78
N GLN A 81 4.69 -5.10 8.65
CA GLN A 81 3.47 -4.41 8.24
C GLN A 81 3.84 -3.23 7.33
N VAL A 82 3.25 -3.19 6.13
CA VAL A 82 3.48 -2.14 5.13
C VAL A 82 2.18 -1.49 4.68
N GLY A 83 1.24 -2.26 4.15
CA GLY A 83 -0.04 -1.75 3.70
C GLY A 83 -1.09 -1.70 4.80
N THR A 84 -2.04 -0.79 4.66
CA THR A 84 -3.20 -0.72 5.54
C THR A 84 -4.39 -0.09 4.83
N ILE A 85 -5.59 -0.53 5.21
CA ILE A 85 -6.85 0.20 4.99
C ILE A 85 -7.66 0.18 6.28
N GLN A 86 -8.17 1.33 6.68
CA GLN A 86 -8.98 1.50 7.87
C GLN A 86 -10.34 2.06 7.50
N SER A 87 -11.41 1.49 8.05
CA SER A 87 -12.79 1.96 7.88
C SER A 87 -13.21 2.78 9.10
N ASP A 88 -13.04 4.09 9.00
CA ASP A 88 -13.20 5.04 10.11
C ASP A 88 -14.56 5.75 10.02
N ARG A 89 -15.38 5.56 11.07
CA ARG A 89 -16.67 6.21 11.28
C ARG A 89 -16.62 7.23 12.42
N VAL A 90 -15.50 7.30 13.15
CA VAL A 90 -15.35 8.13 14.35
C VAL A 90 -14.85 9.53 14.00
N LEU A 91 -13.79 9.65 13.19
CA LEU A 91 -13.22 10.96 12.84
C LEU A 91 -14.19 11.84 12.05
N PRO A 92 -14.93 11.32 11.04
CA PRO A 92 -15.93 12.13 10.35
C PRO A 92 -16.98 12.74 11.29
N ASP A 93 -17.39 11.99 12.31
CA ASP A 93 -18.32 12.50 13.31
C ASP A 93 -17.69 13.59 14.17
N ARG A 94 -16.48 13.36 14.68
CA ARG A 94 -15.74 14.33 15.52
C ARG A 94 -15.37 15.60 14.79
N LEU A 95 -15.14 15.51 13.47
CA LEU A 95 -14.82 16.66 12.61
C LEU A 95 -16.05 17.36 12.05
N ASP A 96 -17.25 16.90 12.43
CA ASP A 96 -18.53 17.36 11.86
C ASP A 96 -18.57 17.34 10.34
N ALA A 97 -17.88 16.37 9.73
CA ALA A 97 -17.85 16.19 8.28
C ALA A 97 -19.21 15.68 7.79
N SER A 98 -19.75 16.28 6.75
CA SER A 98 -21.00 15.85 6.13
C SER A 98 -20.97 16.03 4.62
N TYR A 99 -21.80 15.28 3.91
CA TYR A 99 -22.06 15.46 2.48
C TYR A 99 -23.56 15.46 2.23
N VAL A 100 -23.99 16.06 1.12
CA VAL A 100 -25.39 16.03 0.69
C VAL A 100 -25.57 14.79 -0.18
N GLY A 101 -26.49 13.91 0.24
CA GLY A 101 -26.83 12.70 -0.50
C GLY A 101 -27.74 12.98 -1.72
N GLU A 102 -28.04 11.94 -2.49
CA GLU A 102 -28.98 12.02 -3.62
C GLU A 102 -30.42 12.35 -3.18
N ASP A 103 -30.75 12.09 -1.93
CA ASP A 103 -32.02 12.45 -1.28
C ASP A 103 -32.11 13.94 -0.89
N GLY A 104 -31.03 14.71 -1.09
CA GLY A 104 -30.92 16.11 -0.69
C GLY A 104 -30.62 16.35 0.80
N GLU A 105 -30.51 15.29 1.60
CA GLU A 105 -30.24 15.36 3.03
C GLU A 105 -28.74 15.30 3.33
N LYS A 106 -28.37 15.75 4.53
CA LYS A 106 -26.99 15.67 5.03
C LYS A 106 -26.70 14.30 5.65
N HIS A 107 -25.67 13.66 5.17
CA HIS A 107 -25.19 12.38 5.67
C HIS A 107 -23.78 12.47 6.23
N ARG A 108 -23.45 11.59 7.17
CA ARG A 108 -22.12 11.41 7.72
C ARG A 108 -21.30 10.48 6.79
N PRO A 109 -20.15 10.89 6.27
CA PRO A 109 -19.32 10.02 5.43
C PRO A 109 -18.62 8.94 6.27
N VAL A 110 -18.16 7.90 5.59
CA VAL A 110 -17.14 6.96 6.12
C VAL A 110 -15.80 7.38 5.55
N MET A 111 -14.80 7.51 6.40
CA MET A 111 -13.43 7.84 5.98
C MET A 111 -12.62 6.56 5.81
N LEU A 112 -11.96 6.44 4.66
CA LEU A 112 -11.06 5.33 4.39
C LEU A 112 -9.61 5.84 4.40
N HIS A 113 -8.84 5.44 5.42
CA HIS A 113 -7.41 5.70 5.45
C HIS A 113 -6.70 4.57 4.70
N ARG A 114 -5.82 4.91 3.76
CA ARG A 114 -5.17 3.93 2.89
C ARG A 114 -3.69 4.22 2.76
N ALA A 115 -2.88 3.19 2.95
CA ALA A 115 -1.46 3.20 2.66
C ALA A 115 -1.06 1.88 2.00
N ILE A 116 -0.17 1.90 1.01
CA ILE A 116 0.37 0.70 0.36
C ILE A 116 1.77 0.40 0.91
N PHE A 117 2.64 1.39 0.96
CA PHE A 117 4.04 1.20 1.34
C PHE A 117 4.33 1.34 2.84
N GLY A 118 3.36 1.82 3.62
CA GLY A 118 3.56 2.19 5.03
C GLY A 118 4.44 3.44 5.15
N SER A 119 5.76 3.26 5.15
CA SER A 119 6.72 4.35 4.91
C SER A 119 7.65 4.00 3.75
N TYR A 120 8.07 5.02 2.99
CA TYR A 120 8.99 4.81 1.87
C TYR A 120 10.34 4.25 2.35
N GLU A 121 10.85 4.74 3.48
CA GLU A 121 12.12 4.30 4.03
C GLU A 121 12.12 2.81 4.36
N ARG A 122 11.07 2.32 5.03
CA ARG A 122 10.90 0.91 5.35
C ARG A 122 10.75 0.07 4.08
N PHE A 123 9.89 0.49 3.17
CA PHE A 123 9.61 -0.27 1.95
C PHE A 123 10.83 -0.34 1.03
N ILE A 124 11.55 0.77 0.84
CA ILE A 124 12.79 0.80 0.06
C ILE A 124 13.87 -0.07 0.71
N GLY A 125 13.97 -0.04 2.04
CA GLY A 125 14.89 -0.93 2.76
C GLY A 125 14.60 -2.40 2.50
N ILE A 126 13.33 -2.81 2.59
CA ILE A 126 12.89 -4.18 2.28
C ILE A 126 13.21 -4.54 0.82
N LEU A 127 12.94 -3.63 -0.13
CA LEU A 127 13.24 -3.81 -1.55
C LEU A 127 14.72 -4.04 -1.82
N ILE A 128 15.59 -3.21 -1.25
CA ILE A 128 17.04 -3.33 -1.41
C ILE A 128 17.53 -4.69 -0.90
N GLU A 129 17.05 -5.14 0.26
CA GLU A 129 17.37 -6.45 0.81
C GLU A 129 16.80 -7.58 -0.08
N HIS A 130 15.55 -7.47 -0.53
CA HIS A 130 14.89 -8.47 -1.36
C HIS A 130 15.63 -8.72 -2.67
N PHE A 131 16.06 -7.67 -3.33
CA PHE A 131 16.81 -7.76 -4.59
C PHE A 131 18.34 -7.85 -4.39
N ALA A 132 18.83 -7.92 -3.16
CA ALA A 132 20.26 -7.89 -2.82
C ALA A 132 21.00 -6.71 -3.52
N GLY A 133 20.34 -5.55 -3.59
CA GLY A 133 20.84 -4.36 -4.26
C GLY A 133 20.74 -4.37 -5.80
N ARG A 134 20.29 -5.48 -6.39
CA ARG A 134 20.15 -5.64 -7.86
C ARG A 134 18.71 -5.39 -8.28
N LEU A 135 18.28 -4.15 -8.19
CA LEU A 135 16.92 -3.76 -8.55
C LEU A 135 16.59 -4.12 -10.01
N PRO A 136 15.36 -4.53 -10.31
CA PRO A 136 14.91 -4.69 -11.69
C PRO A 136 15.04 -3.37 -12.46
N VAL A 137 15.21 -3.44 -13.77
CA VAL A 137 15.54 -2.27 -14.62
C VAL A 137 14.56 -1.11 -14.42
N TRP A 138 13.27 -1.39 -14.31
CA TRP A 138 12.25 -0.36 -14.14
C TRP A 138 12.32 0.40 -12.81
N LEU A 139 12.95 -0.21 -11.76
CA LEU A 139 13.21 0.41 -10.45
C LEU A 139 14.61 0.99 -10.33
N ALA A 140 15.54 0.58 -11.19
CA ALA A 140 16.94 0.97 -11.08
C ALA A 140 17.09 2.50 -11.26
N PRO A 141 17.85 3.19 -10.36
CA PRO A 141 18.14 4.62 -10.52
C PRO A 141 18.90 4.92 -11.82
N THR A 142 19.80 4.02 -12.20
CA THR A 142 20.52 4.03 -13.48
C THR A 142 20.12 2.76 -14.23
N GLN A 143 19.42 2.93 -15.36
CA GLN A 143 18.89 1.82 -16.15
C GLN A 143 19.81 1.40 -17.28
N ALA A 144 20.60 2.34 -17.79
CA ALA A 144 21.58 2.09 -18.83
C ALA A 144 22.82 2.95 -18.62
N VAL A 145 23.98 2.40 -18.98
CA VAL A 145 25.25 3.13 -19.02
C VAL A 145 25.86 2.96 -20.38
N VAL A 146 26.17 4.07 -21.06
CA VAL A 146 26.92 4.08 -22.31
C VAL A 146 28.37 4.44 -21.99
N ALA A 147 29.29 3.52 -22.26
CA ALA A 147 30.70 3.72 -21.99
C ALA A 147 31.49 3.68 -23.32
N THR A 148 32.39 4.63 -23.50
CA THR A 148 33.33 4.67 -24.65
C THR A 148 34.68 4.09 -24.26
N ILE A 149 35.35 3.44 -25.21
CA ILE A 149 36.73 2.94 -25.03
C ILE A 149 37.73 3.99 -25.49
N VAL A 150 37.34 4.77 -26.52
CA VAL A 150 38.16 5.85 -27.12
C VAL A 150 37.34 7.13 -27.24
N SER A 151 37.98 8.27 -27.09
CA SER A 151 37.34 9.59 -27.16
C SER A 151 36.68 9.90 -28.51
N ASP A 152 37.16 9.30 -29.59
CA ASP A 152 36.58 9.47 -30.93
C ASP A 152 35.12 8.96 -31.03
N ALA A 153 34.71 8.11 -30.10
CA ALA A 153 33.33 7.60 -30.01
C ALA A 153 32.41 8.44 -29.11
N ASP A 154 32.92 9.48 -28.44
CA ASP A 154 32.16 10.24 -27.43
C ASP A 154 30.92 10.94 -28.00
N ASP A 155 31.01 11.48 -29.19
CA ASP A 155 29.88 12.18 -29.82
C ASP A 155 28.75 11.22 -30.20
N TYR A 156 29.10 10.00 -30.67
CA TYR A 156 28.12 8.94 -30.90
C TYR A 156 27.48 8.46 -29.59
N ALA A 157 28.29 8.33 -28.52
CA ALA A 157 27.80 7.96 -27.21
C ALA A 157 26.80 9.00 -26.67
N LYS A 158 27.06 10.29 -26.79
CA LYS A 158 26.14 11.37 -26.43
C LYS A 158 24.82 11.30 -27.21
N GLU A 159 24.90 11.02 -28.52
CA GLU A 159 23.68 10.84 -29.32
C GLU A 159 22.86 9.62 -28.84
N ALA A 160 23.52 8.50 -28.51
CA ALA A 160 22.86 7.31 -27.98
C ALA A 160 22.20 7.58 -26.64
N VAL A 161 22.90 8.26 -25.72
CA VAL A 161 22.32 8.68 -24.43
C VAL A 161 21.10 9.57 -24.63
N GLY A 162 21.19 10.58 -25.51
CA GLY A 162 20.03 11.45 -25.78
C GLY A 162 18.81 10.70 -26.32
N LYS A 163 19.01 9.65 -27.11
CA LYS A 163 17.89 8.78 -27.57
C LYS A 163 17.29 7.96 -26.42
N LEU A 164 18.11 7.44 -25.51
CA LEU A 164 17.66 6.70 -24.33
C LEU A 164 16.86 7.60 -23.39
N GLU A 165 17.39 8.79 -23.10
CA GLU A 165 16.70 9.77 -22.26
C GLU A 165 15.37 10.23 -22.86
N ALA A 166 15.31 10.46 -24.18
CA ALA A 166 14.08 10.80 -24.90
C ALA A 166 13.04 9.67 -24.83
N ALA A 167 13.46 8.41 -24.70
CA ALA A 167 12.61 7.24 -24.48
C ALA A 167 12.25 7.02 -22.98
N GLY A 168 12.67 7.91 -22.07
CA GLY A 168 12.42 7.81 -20.63
C GLY A 168 13.34 6.83 -19.89
N ILE A 169 14.42 6.38 -20.51
CA ILE A 169 15.43 5.51 -19.90
C ILE A 169 16.47 6.37 -19.19
N ARG A 170 16.81 5.99 -17.96
CA ARG A 170 17.72 6.75 -17.06
C ARG A 170 19.07 6.08 -16.94
#